data_2a635fd18da8094b907b354cd2c82e42
#
_entry.id   2a635fd18da8094b907b354cd2c82e42
#
_cell.length_a   1.000
_cell.length_b   1.000
_cell.length_c   1.000
_cell.angle_alpha   90.00
_cell.angle_beta   90.00
_cell.angle_gamma   90.00
#
_symmetry.space_group_name_H-M   'P 1'
#
loop_
_entity.id
_entity.type
_entity.pdbx_description
1 polymer ?
#
loop_
_entity_poly.entity_id
_entity_poly.type
_entity_poly.pdbx_seq_one_letter_code
_entity_poly.pdbx_strand_id
1 'polypeptide(L)' 'MNKQLMISADEVAETLGVSISYVYKVVRLLNKELEAKGFITVAGRVSRRYFEEKFYGSEGVFNNVGA' A
#
# COMPACT_ATOMS: atom_id res chain seq x y z
N MET A 1 9.60 14.71 10.74
CA MET A 1 9.09 14.63 10.88
C MET A 1 7.93 14.58 10.37
N ASN A 2 7.56 14.70 9.53
CA ASN A 2 6.37 14.71 9.04
C ASN A 2 5.99 13.57 8.26
N LYS A 3 6.63 12.42 8.39
CA LYS A 3 6.23 11.27 7.77
C LYS A 3 5.02 10.77 8.39
N GLN A 4 3.93 10.58 7.68
CA GLN A 4 2.71 10.04 8.21
C GLN A 4 2.81 8.53 8.30
N LEU A 5 2.22 7.99 9.33
CA LEU A 5 2.19 6.54 9.50
C LEU A 5 1.35 5.88 8.42
N MET A 6 0.34 6.56 7.94
CA MET A 6 -0.54 6.01 6.93
C MET A 6 -0.56 6.91 5.71
N ILE A 7 -0.77 6.32 4.56
CA ILE A 7 -0.90 7.08 3.33
C ILE A 7 -2.30 6.84 2.77
N SER A 8 -2.79 7.82 2.06
CA SER A 8 -4.14 7.74 1.50
C SER A 8 -4.10 7.09 0.12
N ALA A 9 -5.24 6.56 -0.29
CA ALA A 9 -5.34 5.99 -1.62
C ALA A 9 -5.07 7.02 -2.69
N ASP A 10 -5.50 8.26 -2.45
CA ASP A 10 -5.24 9.34 -3.41
C ASP A 10 -3.75 9.53 -3.62
N GLU A 11 -3.03 9.56 -2.53
CA GLU A 11 -1.60 9.78 -2.58
C GLU A 11 -0.91 8.64 -3.31
N VAL A 12 -1.34 7.43 -3.05
CA VAL A 12 -0.76 6.26 -3.70
C VAL A 12 -1.04 6.29 -5.19
N ALA A 13 -2.28 6.61 -5.55
CA ALA A 13 -2.67 6.63 -6.95
C ALA A 13 -1.83 7.65 -7.71
N GLU A 14 -1.63 8.79 -7.12
CA GLU A 14 -0.86 9.84 -7.75
C GLU A 14 0.60 9.42 -7.90
N THR A 15 1.14 8.84 -6.86
CA THR A 15 2.54 8.42 -6.87
C THR A 15 2.79 7.34 -7.90
N LEU A 16 1.87 6.38 -8.01
CA LEU A 16 2.06 5.27 -8.93
C LEU A 16 1.56 5.55 -10.34
N GLY A 17 0.77 6.61 -10.50
CA GLY A 17 0.24 6.92 -11.81
C GLY A 17 -0.83 5.95 -12.26
N VAL A 18 -1.60 5.42 -11.32
CA VAL A 18 -2.67 4.47 -11.65
C VAL A 18 -3.99 5.03 -11.19
N SER A 19 -5.08 4.37 -11.58
CA SER A 19 -6.40 4.86 -11.24
C SER A 19 -6.66 4.72 -9.76
N ILE A 20 -7.44 5.65 -9.22
CA ILE A 20 -7.74 5.62 -7.81
C ILE A 20 -8.61 4.44 -7.44
N SER A 21 -9.47 4.02 -8.37
CA SER A 21 -10.29 2.84 -8.13
C SER A 21 -9.46 1.60 -7.89
N TYR A 22 -8.41 1.47 -8.69
CA TYR A 22 -7.51 0.35 -8.53
C TYR A 22 -6.82 0.40 -7.17
N VAL A 23 -6.39 1.61 -6.78
CA VAL A 23 -5.69 1.75 -5.52
C VAL A 23 -6.61 1.44 -4.34
N TYR A 24 -7.88 1.85 -4.43
CA TYR A 24 -8.80 1.53 -3.35
C TYR A 24 -8.93 0.02 -3.15
N LYS A 25 -8.90 -0.73 -4.23
CA LYS A 25 -8.94 -2.18 -4.11
C LYS A 25 -7.70 -2.70 -3.42
N VAL A 26 -6.55 -2.17 -3.79
CA VAL A 26 -5.29 -2.58 -3.19
C VAL A 26 -5.27 -2.24 -1.71
N VAL A 27 -5.66 -1.02 -1.38
CA VAL A 27 -5.66 -0.59 0.01
C VAL A 27 -6.58 -1.46 0.85
N ARG A 28 -7.75 -1.78 0.31
CA ARG A 28 -8.69 -2.62 1.03
C ARG A 28 -8.10 -4.00 1.28
N LEU A 29 -7.44 -4.54 0.28
CA LEU A 29 -6.84 -5.85 0.41
C LEU A 29 -5.73 -5.86 1.47
N LEU A 30 -4.85 -4.85 1.42
CA LEU A 30 -3.78 -4.76 2.38
C LEU A 30 -4.32 -4.57 3.80
N ASN A 31 -5.37 -3.78 3.93
CA ASN A 31 -5.96 -3.58 5.24
C ASN A 31 -6.58 -4.85 5.78
N LYS A 32 -7.16 -5.66 4.91
CA LYS A 32 -7.69 -6.94 5.34
C LYS A 32 -6.59 -7.81 5.89
N GLU A 33 -5.45 -7.82 5.23
CA GLU A 33 -4.32 -8.60 5.71
C GLU A 33 -3.85 -8.10 7.06
N LEU A 34 -3.79 -6.77 7.21
CA LEU A 34 -3.36 -6.20 8.47
C LEU A 34 -4.33 -6.53 9.60
N GLU A 35 -5.63 -6.48 9.31
CA GLU A 35 -6.61 -6.81 10.33
C GLU A 35 -6.49 -8.25 10.76
N ALA A 36 -6.20 -9.13 9.82
CA ALA A 36 -6.01 -10.53 10.16
C ALA A 36 -4.81 -10.72 11.07
N LYS A 37 -3.87 -9.81 11.03
CA LYS A 37 -2.70 -9.85 11.89
C LYS A 37 -2.92 -9.10 13.20
N GLY A 38 -4.10 -8.54 13.39
CA GLY A 38 -4.40 -7.86 14.65
C GLY A 38 -4.13 -6.39 14.65
N PHE A 39 -3.88 -5.79 13.49
CA PHE A 39 -3.61 -4.36 13.44
C PHE A 39 -4.90 -3.58 13.22
N ILE A 40 -4.87 -2.33 13.64
CA ILE A 40 -5.98 -1.42 13.43
C ILE A 40 -5.80 -0.76 12.07
N THR A 41 -6.89 -0.70 11.31
CA THR A 41 -6.83 -0.10 9.98
C THR A 41 -7.83 1.04 9.87
N VAL A 42 -7.62 1.88 8.86
CA VAL A 42 -8.50 3.00 8.57
C VAL A 42 -8.93 2.90 7.12
N ALA A 43 -10.22 3.02 6.87
CA ALA A 43 -10.74 2.90 5.51
C ALA A 43 -10.11 3.96 4.61
N GLY A 44 -9.71 3.55 3.43
CA GLY A 44 -9.12 4.47 2.47
C GLY A 44 -7.68 4.84 2.72
N ARG A 45 -7.10 4.29 3.78
CA ARG A 45 -5.70 4.55 4.10
C ARG A 45 -5.03 3.24 4.44
N VAL A 46 -3.72 3.21 4.28
CA VAL A 46 -2.97 2.00 4.56
C VAL A 46 -1.66 2.39 5.22
N SER A 47 -1.16 1.51 6.07
CA SER A 47 0.13 1.73 6.71
C SER A 47 1.19 1.98 5.64
N ARG A 48 1.90 3.09 5.78
CA ARG A 48 2.96 3.41 4.81
C ARG A 48 3.99 2.30 4.79
N ARG A 49 4.37 1.83 5.97
CA ARG A 49 5.38 0.81 6.07
C ARG A 49 4.94 -0.49 5.43
N TYR A 50 3.70 -0.88 5.67
CA TYR A 50 3.20 -2.12 5.11
C TYR A 50 3.08 -2.02 3.60
N PHE A 51 2.62 -0.88 3.12
CA PHE A 51 2.51 -0.65 1.70
C PHE A 51 3.89 -0.74 1.04
N GLU A 52 4.87 -0.10 1.65
CA GLU A 52 6.22 -0.12 1.11
C GLU A 52 6.78 -1.53 1.12
N GLU A 53 6.53 -2.26 2.19
CA GLU A 53 6.98 -3.64 2.28
C GLU A 53 6.40 -4.49 1.18
N LYS A 54 5.11 -4.32 0.92
CA LYS A 54 4.45 -5.12 -0.09
C LYS A 54 4.92 -4.75 -1.48
N PHE A 55 5.10 -3.47 -1.72
CA PHE A 55 5.53 -3.03 -3.03
C PHE A 55 7.03 -3.22 -3.24
N TYR A 56 7.82 -2.80 -2.27
CA TYR A 56 9.26 -2.89 -2.43
C TYR A 56 9.81 -4.19 -1.91
N GLY A 57 9.10 -4.81 -1.00
CA GLY A 57 9.47 -6.13 -0.52
C GLY A 57 9.35 -7.17 -1.61
N SER A 58 8.44 -6.93 -2.57
CA SER A 58 8.36 -7.84 -3.68
C SER A 58 9.27 -7.40 -4.79
N GLU A 59 10.09 -6.42 -4.50
CA GLU A 59 10.95 -5.90 -5.50
C GLU A 59 11.86 -6.92 -6.09
N GLY A 60 12.29 -7.88 -5.30
CA GLY A 60 13.10 -8.94 -5.82
C GLY A 60 12.42 -9.67 -6.95
N VAL A 61 11.13 -9.90 -6.80
CA VAL A 61 10.35 -10.54 -7.82
C VAL A 61 10.22 -9.63 -9.02
N PHE A 62 9.89 -8.36 -8.76
CA PHE A 62 9.77 -7.41 -9.84
C PHE A 62 11.07 -7.24 -10.58
N ASN A 63 12.16 -7.17 -9.85
CA ASN A 63 13.45 -7.03 -10.49
C ASN A 63 13.77 -8.21 -11.35
N ASN A 64 13.45 -9.38 -10.89
CA ASN A 64 13.69 -10.58 -11.68
C ASN A 64 12.84 -10.58 -12.93
N VAL A 65 11.63 -10.11 -12.81
CA VAL A 65 10.73 -10.07 -13.95
C VAL A 65 11.08 -8.92 -14.86
N GLY A 66 11.38 -7.79 -14.27
CA GLY A 66 11.64 -6.62 -15.04
C GLY A 66 13.02 -6.58 -15.65
N ALA A 67 13.88 -7.35 -15.13
CA ALA A 67 15.28 -7.31 -15.61
C ALA A 67 15.45 -8.03 -16.93
#